data_c9482df00cf648df62a1f5efc40fc50f
#
_entry.id   c9482df00cf648df62a1f5efc40fc50f
#
_cell.length_a   1.000
_cell.length_b   1.000
_cell.length_c   1.000
_cell.angle_alpha   90.00
_cell.angle_beta   90.00
_cell.angle_gamma   90.00
#
_symmetry.space_group_name_H-M   'P 1'
#
loop_
_entity.id
_entity.type
_entity.pdbx_description
1 polymer ?
#
loop_
_entity_poly.entity_id
_entity_poly.type
_entity_poly.pdbx_seq_one_letter_code
_entity_poly.pdbx_strand_id
1 'polypeptide(L)'
;MKKTFFKAVATGMVFSLLMGCGAKKEETAGAKVKDDKLSGSLTVYTAIEEELVPIYLDSFKKKYPDVKLNIVRDSTGVITAKLLAEGKNTQADVVWGTAASSLLALEKKEMLKEYSPKGVERVLPQFKDDKKPEKWVGNTAFMTGIAVNKEELKKKNLPMPESYEDLIKPEYKGTLVMPHPASSGTGFLTVSAWLQIMGEDKGWDYMKKLHDNIATYTHSGSKPAKLAGAGEYPVGVSMVYSALKEKQKGAPVEVVLPKEGLGWEVEANALIKKDNAKNDKLAKVFLDWAITDDVMKLYFEKNGFATIKSDYKLPDGFPKDVTEKLYKNNDFKWAAENRDKILERWEKEFGQKAAPKK
;
A
#
# COMPACT_ATOMS: atom_id res chain seq x y z
N MET A 1 -32.58 -16.05 -73.46
CA MET A 1 -34.01 -16.48 -73.58
C MET A 1 -34.78 -15.78 -72.49
N LYS A 2 -35.55 -14.83 -72.87
CA LYS A 2 -37.02 -14.67 -72.77
C LYS A 2 -37.50 -14.57 -71.31
N LYS A 3 -37.93 -13.43 -70.90
CA LYS A 3 -39.22 -12.71 -71.05
C LYS A 3 -39.97 -12.86 -69.71
N THR A 4 -40.75 -12.00 -69.11
CA THR A 4 -41.41 -10.73 -69.46
C THR A 4 -42.18 -10.29 -68.18
N PHE A 5 -42.17 -9.02 -67.88
CA PHE A 5 -43.30 -8.07 -67.71
C PHE A 5 -44.54 -8.51 -66.91
N PHE A 6 -44.99 -7.74 -65.93
CA PHE A 6 -46.19 -6.89 -66.13
C PHE A 6 -46.33 -5.83 -65.04
N LYS A 7 -46.74 -4.66 -65.49
CA LYS A 7 -47.15 -3.43 -64.78
C LYS A 7 -48.64 -3.47 -64.39
N ALA A 8 -49.05 -2.65 -63.44
CA ALA A 8 -50.17 -1.77 -63.42
C ALA A 8 -50.29 -1.07 -62.09
N VAL A 9 -50.14 0.19 -61.94
CA VAL A 9 -50.90 1.43 -62.27
C VAL A 9 -52.29 1.43 -61.63
N ALA A 10 -52.63 2.30 -60.72
CA ALA A 10 -53.35 3.55 -60.78
C ALA A 10 -54.02 3.92 -59.45
N THR A 11 -53.75 5.14 -59.02
CA THR A 11 -54.62 6.30 -58.88
C THR A 11 -55.57 6.20 -57.68
N GLY A 12 -55.47 6.99 -56.69
CA GLY A 12 -55.53 8.44 -56.53
C GLY A 12 -56.75 8.77 -55.64
N MET A 13 -56.59 9.56 -54.63
CA MET A 13 -57.45 10.69 -54.31
C MET A 13 -56.96 11.45 -53.07
N VAL A 14 -56.86 12.70 -53.26
CA VAL A 14 -56.58 13.78 -52.33
C VAL A 14 -57.84 14.05 -51.49
N PHE A 15 -57.67 14.25 -50.16
CA PHE A 15 -58.49 15.19 -49.41
C PHE A 15 -57.71 15.86 -48.30
N SER A 16 -57.50 17.15 -48.45
CA SER A 16 -56.96 18.10 -47.46
C SER A 16 -58.08 18.38 -46.42
N LEU A 17 -57.63 18.66 -45.17
CA LEU A 17 -58.09 19.76 -44.33
C LEU A 17 -57.55 19.70 -42.90
N LEU A 18 -56.64 20.60 -42.63
CA LEU A 18 -56.63 21.67 -41.63
C LEU A 18 -56.66 21.36 -40.12
N MET A 19 -55.63 21.83 -39.48
CA MET A 19 -55.54 22.51 -38.19
C MET A 19 -55.69 21.74 -36.90
N GLY A 20 -54.59 21.77 -36.12
CA GLY A 20 -54.58 21.52 -34.68
C GLY A 20 -53.19 21.59 -34.09
N CYS A 21 -52.74 22.81 -33.72
CA CYS A 21 -51.57 22.99 -32.89
C CYS A 21 -51.67 22.24 -31.57
N GLY A 22 -50.68 21.38 -31.31
CA GLY A 22 -50.48 20.77 -30.01
C GLY A 22 -49.05 20.26 -29.94
N ALA A 23 -48.11 21.11 -29.49
CA ALA A 23 -46.77 20.71 -29.22
C ALA A 23 -46.74 19.70 -28.07
N LYS A 24 -46.65 18.40 -28.39
CA LYS A 24 -46.21 17.40 -27.45
C LYS A 24 -44.69 17.37 -27.47
N LYS A 25 -44.06 17.85 -26.36
CA LYS A 25 -42.70 17.52 -26.03
C LYS A 25 -42.58 15.98 -26.04
N GLU A 26 -41.80 15.46 -26.98
CA GLU A 26 -41.24 14.13 -26.83
C GLU A 26 -40.20 14.20 -25.68
N GLU A 27 -40.62 13.73 -24.53
CA GLU A 27 -39.69 13.29 -23.51
C GLU A 27 -38.92 12.11 -24.12
N THR A 28 -37.70 12.37 -24.53
CA THR A 28 -36.69 11.32 -24.71
C THR A 28 -36.57 10.61 -23.38
N ALA A 29 -37.21 9.46 -23.27
CA ALA A 29 -37.00 8.52 -22.18
C ALA A 29 -35.50 8.17 -22.16
N GLY A 30 -34.78 8.86 -21.31
CA GLY A 30 -33.43 8.48 -20.97
C GLY A 30 -33.49 7.04 -20.50
N ALA A 31 -32.92 6.14 -21.28
CA ALA A 31 -32.68 4.77 -20.87
C ALA A 31 -31.96 4.81 -19.53
N LYS A 32 -32.66 4.58 -18.43
CA LYS A 32 -32.07 4.24 -17.15
C LYS A 32 -31.24 3.00 -17.43
N VAL A 33 -29.90 3.20 -17.56
CA VAL A 33 -28.96 2.09 -17.47
C VAL A 33 -29.30 1.39 -16.16
N LYS A 34 -29.85 0.19 -16.25
CA LYS A 34 -30.02 -0.70 -15.11
C LYS A 34 -28.61 -0.84 -14.55
N ASP A 35 -28.36 -0.23 -13.41
CA ASP A 35 -27.18 -0.51 -12.60
C ASP A 35 -27.31 -2.00 -12.24
N ASP A 36 -26.66 -2.86 -13.03
CA ASP A 36 -26.56 -4.28 -12.71
C ASP A 36 -25.90 -4.34 -11.34
N LYS A 37 -26.71 -4.66 -10.33
CA LYS A 37 -26.30 -4.70 -8.93
C LYS A 37 -25.03 -5.54 -8.83
N LEU A 38 -23.89 -4.89 -8.60
CA LEU A 38 -22.61 -5.57 -8.51
C LEU A 38 -22.64 -6.52 -7.32
N SER A 39 -22.44 -7.80 -7.56
CA SER A 39 -22.47 -8.85 -6.53
C SER A 39 -21.39 -9.89 -6.81
N GLY A 40 -21.11 -10.72 -5.82
CA GLY A 40 -20.12 -11.78 -5.94
C GLY A 40 -19.14 -11.79 -4.77
N SER A 41 -18.06 -12.55 -4.92
CA SER A 41 -17.02 -12.69 -3.89
C SER A 41 -15.68 -12.28 -4.45
N LEU A 42 -14.94 -11.43 -3.73
CA LEU A 42 -13.61 -10.95 -4.07
C LEU A 42 -12.63 -11.31 -2.97
N THR A 43 -11.51 -11.93 -3.31
CA THR A 43 -10.43 -12.23 -2.36
C THR A 43 -9.34 -11.17 -2.47
N VAL A 44 -9.12 -10.44 -1.39
CA VAL A 44 -8.16 -9.34 -1.29
C VAL A 44 -7.06 -9.70 -0.31
N TYR A 45 -5.81 -9.76 -0.81
CA TYR A 45 -4.64 -9.89 0.04
C TYR A 45 -4.12 -8.50 0.39
N THR A 46 -3.85 -8.26 1.68
CA THR A 46 -3.48 -6.91 2.14
C THR A 46 -2.43 -6.94 3.25
N ALA A 47 -1.60 -5.90 3.27
CA ALA A 47 -0.69 -5.62 4.37
C ALA A 47 -1.08 -4.37 5.20
N ILE A 48 -2.22 -3.77 4.90
CA ILE A 48 -2.78 -2.66 5.67
C ILE A 48 -2.95 -3.09 7.13
N GLU A 49 -2.66 -2.21 8.08
CA GLU A 49 -2.83 -2.49 9.51
C GLU A 49 -4.27 -2.92 9.81
N GLU A 50 -4.42 -3.97 10.63
CA GLU A 50 -5.70 -4.65 10.88
C GLU A 50 -6.81 -3.69 11.30
N GLU A 51 -6.50 -2.73 12.15
CA GLU A 51 -7.43 -1.71 12.63
C GLU A 51 -7.85 -0.69 11.58
N LEU A 52 -7.09 -0.53 10.48
CA LEU A 52 -7.40 0.40 9.40
C LEU A 52 -8.27 -0.24 8.29
N VAL A 53 -8.17 -1.55 8.11
CA VAL A 53 -8.94 -2.27 7.09
C VAL A 53 -10.43 -1.98 7.14
N PRO A 54 -11.15 -2.11 8.29
CA PRO A 54 -12.57 -1.82 8.35
C PRO A 54 -12.90 -0.34 8.10
N ILE A 55 -11.99 0.57 8.52
CA ILE A 55 -12.17 2.01 8.33
C ILE A 55 -12.16 2.35 6.85
N TYR A 56 -11.17 1.83 6.11
CA TYR A 56 -11.05 2.09 4.67
C TYR A 56 -12.19 1.42 3.88
N LEU A 57 -12.57 0.18 4.21
CA LEU A 57 -13.58 -0.57 3.49
C LEU A 57 -15.03 -0.09 3.71
N ASP A 58 -15.28 0.79 4.68
CA ASP A 58 -16.64 1.25 5.02
C ASP A 58 -17.37 1.83 3.79
N SER A 59 -16.70 2.71 3.03
CA SER A 59 -17.29 3.33 1.83
C SER A 59 -17.52 2.32 0.70
N PHE A 60 -16.64 1.33 0.52
CA PHE A 60 -16.85 0.26 -0.45
C PHE A 60 -18.06 -0.60 -0.11
N LYS A 61 -18.16 -1.03 1.14
CA LYS A 61 -19.28 -1.86 1.63
C LYS A 61 -20.62 -1.13 1.52
N LYS A 62 -20.65 0.17 1.80
CA LYS A 62 -21.86 1.00 1.62
C LYS A 62 -22.27 1.09 0.16
N LYS A 63 -21.31 1.25 -0.75
CA LYS A 63 -21.56 1.38 -2.18
C LYS A 63 -21.91 0.05 -2.86
N TYR A 64 -21.33 -1.06 -2.40
CA TYR A 64 -21.46 -2.39 -2.97
C TYR A 64 -21.84 -3.43 -1.91
N PRO A 65 -23.05 -3.34 -1.30
CA PRO A 65 -23.46 -4.17 -0.17
C PRO A 65 -23.56 -5.66 -0.50
N ASP A 66 -23.81 -6.01 -1.78
CA ASP A 66 -23.96 -7.39 -2.23
C ASP A 66 -22.61 -8.06 -2.62
N VAL A 67 -21.48 -7.34 -2.42
CA VAL A 67 -20.13 -7.87 -2.65
C VAL A 67 -19.57 -8.42 -1.36
N LYS A 68 -19.25 -9.72 -1.36
CA LYS A 68 -18.53 -10.38 -0.25
C LYS A 68 -17.03 -10.20 -0.42
N LEU A 69 -16.38 -9.56 0.55
CA LEU A 69 -14.92 -9.44 0.59
C LEU A 69 -14.32 -10.52 1.50
N ASN A 70 -13.43 -11.33 0.93
CA ASN A 70 -12.58 -12.28 1.68
C ASN A 70 -11.22 -11.62 1.87
N ILE A 71 -10.98 -11.06 3.05
CA ILE A 71 -9.73 -10.34 3.36
C ILE A 71 -8.73 -11.32 3.95
N VAL A 72 -7.58 -11.46 3.31
CA VAL A 72 -6.41 -12.18 3.83
C VAL A 72 -5.36 -11.14 4.19
N ARG A 73 -5.20 -10.92 5.49
CA ARG A 73 -4.33 -9.91 6.04
C ARG A 73 -3.11 -10.51 6.72
N ASP A 74 -1.92 -10.03 6.35
CA ASP A 74 -0.67 -10.24 7.10
C ASP A 74 0.33 -9.13 6.76
N SER A 75 1.54 -9.16 7.34
CA SER A 75 2.61 -8.23 6.99
C SER A 75 3.07 -8.44 5.54
N THR A 76 3.57 -7.37 4.91
CA THR A 76 3.93 -7.35 3.47
C THR A 76 4.82 -8.52 3.06
N GLY A 77 5.85 -8.85 3.85
CA GLY A 77 6.75 -9.96 3.53
C GLY A 77 6.05 -11.31 3.52
N VAL A 78 5.14 -11.54 4.46
CA VAL A 78 4.33 -12.77 4.55
C VAL A 78 3.36 -12.86 3.38
N ILE A 79 2.64 -11.79 3.06
CA ILE A 79 1.74 -11.72 1.89
C ILE A 79 2.52 -11.98 0.59
N THR A 80 3.71 -11.38 0.44
CA THR A 80 4.56 -11.56 -0.73
C THR A 80 5.01 -13.01 -0.87
N ALA A 81 5.53 -13.60 0.22
CA ALA A 81 5.97 -15.00 0.24
C ALA A 81 4.81 -15.96 -0.06
N LYS A 82 3.62 -15.70 0.50
CA LYS A 82 2.40 -16.47 0.25
C LYS A 82 2.02 -16.42 -1.25
N LEU A 83 1.97 -15.24 -1.85
CA LEU A 83 1.67 -15.08 -3.27
C LEU A 83 2.68 -15.82 -4.15
N LEU A 84 3.98 -15.66 -3.87
CA LEU A 84 5.04 -16.35 -4.62
C LEU A 84 4.93 -17.88 -4.51
N ALA A 85 4.60 -18.40 -3.33
CA ALA A 85 4.42 -19.84 -3.11
C ALA A 85 3.16 -20.38 -3.80
N GLU A 86 2.06 -19.63 -3.82
CA GLU A 86 0.82 -20.00 -4.49
C GLU A 86 0.96 -19.91 -6.03
N GLY A 87 1.77 -18.99 -6.53
CA GLY A 87 2.00 -18.81 -7.95
C GLY A 87 0.70 -18.62 -8.74
N LYS A 88 0.51 -19.39 -9.82
CA LYS A 88 -0.70 -19.35 -10.66
C LYS A 88 -1.97 -19.85 -9.93
N ASN A 89 -1.82 -20.56 -8.83
CA ASN A 89 -2.92 -21.13 -8.05
C ASN A 89 -3.41 -20.19 -6.94
N THR A 90 -2.91 -18.95 -6.89
CA THR A 90 -3.29 -18.00 -5.84
C THR A 90 -4.78 -17.75 -5.79
N GLN A 91 -5.31 -17.63 -4.57
CA GLN A 91 -6.70 -17.27 -4.33
C GLN A 91 -6.93 -15.76 -4.42
N ALA A 92 -5.86 -14.95 -4.33
CA ALA A 92 -5.98 -13.50 -4.42
C ALA A 92 -6.51 -13.05 -5.78
N ASP A 93 -7.50 -12.17 -5.80
CA ASP A 93 -7.94 -11.44 -6.99
C ASP A 93 -7.23 -10.09 -7.08
N VAL A 94 -6.99 -9.48 -5.91
CA VAL A 94 -6.37 -8.15 -5.75
C VAL A 94 -5.34 -8.21 -4.62
N VAL A 95 -4.25 -7.50 -4.80
CA VAL A 95 -3.37 -7.05 -3.71
C VAL A 95 -3.70 -5.60 -3.41
N TRP A 96 -3.91 -5.27 -2.13
CA TRP A 96 -4.31 -3.95 -1.69
C TRP A 96 -3.42 -3.47 -0.54
N GLY A 97 -2.72 -2.34 -0.73
CA GLY A 97 -1.89 -1.74 0.30
C GLY A 97 -0.71 -2.62 0.73
N THR A 98 0.12 -3.03 -0.25
CA THR A 98 1.42 -3.65 0.01
C THR A 98 2.55 -2.77 -0.52
N ALA A 99 3.79 -3.00 -0.10
CA ALA A 99 4.94 -2.26 -0.60
C ALA A 99 5.12 -2.42 -2.12
N ALA A 100 5.37 -1.32 -2.84
CA ALA A 100 5.61 -1.33 -4.28
C ALA A 100 6.80 -2.22 -4.67
N SER A 101 7.87 -2.25 -3.86
CA SER A 101 9.00 -3.17 -4.06
C SER A 101 8.58 -4.65 -4.05
N SER A 102 7.57 -5.01 -3.26
CA SER A 102 6.97 -6.36 -3.28
C SER A 102 6.16 -6.61 -4.54
N LEU A 103 5.39 -5.61 -5.01
CA LEU A 103 4.65 -5.73 -6.28
C LEU A 103 5.59 -5.84 -7.47
N LEU A 104 6.72 -5.12 -7.47
CA LEU A 104 7.77 -5.27 -8.49
C LEU A 104 8.39 -6.68 -8.48
N ALA A 105 8.58 -7.29 -7.30
CA ALA A 105 9.03 -8.67 -7.21
C ALA A 105 8.00 -9.67 -7.78
N LEU A 106 6.70 -9.44 -7.56
CA LEU A 106 5.62 -10.23 -8.16
C LEU A 106 5.52 -9.99 -9.68
N GLU A 107 5.72 -8.76 -10.14
CA GLU A 107 5.76 -8.42 -11.57
C GLU A 107 6.87 -9.19 -12.29
N LYS A 108 8.06 -9.28 -11.73
CA LYS A 108 9.19 -10.07 -12.23
C LYS A 108 8.85 -11.56 -12.42
N LYS A 109 7.87 -12.06 -11.66
CA LYS A 109 7.33 -13.43 -11.76
C LYS A 109 6.05 -13.51 -12.60
N GLU A 110 5.74 -12.45 -13.36
CA GLU A 110 4.55 -12.34 -14.22
C GLU A 110 3.21 -12.57 -13.51
N MET A 111 3.13 -12.27 -12.22
CA MET A 111 1.94 -12.50 -11.42
C MET A 111 0.95 -11.33 -11.43
N LEU A 112 1.33 -10.18 -11.98
CA LEU A 112 0.48 -8.99 -12.05
C LEU A 112 -0.15 -8.84 -13.43
N LYS A 113 -1.42 -8.43 -13.46
CA LYS A 113 -2.17 -8.10 -14.66
C LYS A 113 -2.24 -6.59 -14.84
N GLU A 114 -2.13 -6.14 -16.08
CA GLU A 114 -2.24 -4.73 -16.42
C GLU A 114 -3.66 -4.21 -16.22
N TYR A 115 -3.78 -3.10 -15.54
CA TYR A 115 -5.03 -2.39 -15.37
C TYR A 115 -4.78 -0.95 -14.90
N SER A 116 -5.24 0.03 -15.67
CA SER A 116 -5.26 1.44 -15.26
C SER A 116 -6.58 1.75 -14.55
N PRO A 117 -6.60 1.87 -13.22
CA PRO A 117 -7.83 2.24 -12.49
C PRO A 117 -8.34 3.61 -12.91
N LYS A 118 -9.64 3.83 -12.84
CA LYS A 118 -10.28 5.12 -13.13
C LYS A 118 -9.74 6.19 -12.18
N GLY A 119 -9.22 7.28 -12.74
CA GLY A 119 -8.61 8.35 -11.96
C GLY A 119 -7.12 8.18 -11.70
N VAL A 120 -6.46 7.16 -12.28
CA VAL A 120 -5.02 6.90 -12.15
C VAL A 120 -4.14 8.08 -12.62
N GLU A 121 -4.65 8.90 -13.53
CA GLU A 121 -3.97 10.11 -14.01
C GLU A 121 -3.69 11.14 -12.90
N ARG A 122 -4.45 11.12 -11.80
CA ARG A 122 -4.26 11.98 -10.62
C ARG A 122 -3.10 11.53 -9.74
N VAL A 123 -2.73 10.25 -9.81
CA VAL A 123 -1.60 9.71 -9.05
C VAL A 123 -0.30 10.18 -9.68
N LEU A 124 0.56 10.78 -8.85
CA LEU A 124 1.84 11.34 -9.30
C LEU A 124 2.75 10.24 -9.88
N PRO A 125 3.57 10.57 -10.90
CA PRO A 125 4.33 9.56 -11.65
C PRO A 125 5.21 8.64 -10.81
N GLN A 126 5.83 9.17 -9.75
CA GLN A 126 6.72 8.39 -8.86
C GLN A 126 5.98 7.41 -7.95
N PHE A 127 4.64 7.43 -7.91
CA PHE A 127 3.81 6.58 -7.06
C PHE A 127 2.96 5.57 -7.84
N LYS A 128 3.30 5.31 -9.08
CA LYS A 128 2.66 4.27 -9.91
C LYS A 128 3.65 3.67 -10.89
N ASP A 129 3.25 2.58 -11.51
CA ASP A 129 4.02 1.96 -12.59
C ASP A 129 4.27 2.97 -13.72
N ASP A 130 5.48 2.97 -14.26
CA ASP A 130 5.88 3.81 -15.39
C ASP A 130 5.35 3.28 -16.74
N LYS A 131 4.86 2.05 -16.78
CA LYS A 131 4.23 1.41 -17.95
C LYS A 131 2.75 1.74 -18.03
N LYS A 132 2.18 1.59 -19.22
CA LYS A 132 0.73 1.73 -19.47
C LYS A 132 0.22 0.58 -20.32
N PRO A 133 -0.89 -0.08 -19.91
CA PRO A 133 -1.59 0.08 -18.63
C PRO A 133 -0.71 -0.27 -17.43
N GLU A 134 -0.94 0.42 -16.31
CA GLU A 134 -0.19 0.23 -15.07
C GLU A 134 -0.42 -1.19 -14.51
N LYS A 135 0.63 -1.78 -13.91
CA LYS A 135 0.50 -3.03 -13.16
C LYS A 135 0.32 -2.82 -11.67
N TRP A 136 0.71 -1.64 -11.18
CA TRP A 136 0.48 -1.25 -9.79
C TRP A 136 0.25 0.26 -9.68
N VAL A 137 -0.54 0.66 -8.69
CA VAL A 137 -0.87 2.06 -8.41
C VAL A 137 -0.82 2.29 -6.90
N GLY A 138 -0.06 3.30 -6.49
CA GLY A 138 0.10 3.69 -5.10
C GLY A 138 -1.10 4.44 -4.56
N ASN A 139 -1.48 4.13 -3.32
CA ASN A 139 -2.53 4.81 -2.58
C ASN A 139 -1.99 5.73 -1.49
N THR A 140 -0.88 5.38 -0.85
CA THR A 140 -0.16 6.21 0.11
C THR A 140 1.31 5.81 0.16
N ALA A 141 2.07 6.41 1.06
CA ALA A 141 3.42 5.98 1.37
C ALA A 141 3.60 5.83 2.88
N PHE A 142 4.57 5.04 3.26
CA PHE A 142 5.00 4.90 4.66
C PHE A 142 6.51 5.07 4.75
N MET A 143 6.97 5.45 5.93
CA MET A 143 8.38 5.71 6.19
C MET A 143 8.82 5.12 7.50
N THR A 144 10.11 4.84 7.61
CA THR A 144 10.73 4.29 8.82
C THR A 144 11.34 5.40 9.66
N GLY A 145 11.19 5.28 10.97
CA GLY A 145 11.78 6.18 11.94
C GLY A 145 12.04 5.42 13.24
N ILE A 146 12.33 6.15 14.30
CA ILE A 146 12.65 5.56 15.60
C ILE A 146 11.58 6.00 16.60
N ALA A 147 10.90 5.02 17.22
CA ALA A 147 10.02 5.22 18.36
C ALA A 147 10.84 5.13 19.63
N VAL A 148 10.88 6.19 20.44
CA VAL A 148 11.70 6.26 21.65
C VAL A 148 10.83 6.52 22.86
N ASN A 149 10.82 5.61 23.83
CA ASN A 149 10.15 5.80 25.11
C ASN A 149 11.07 6.61 26.05
N LYS A 150 10.70 7.86 26.30
CA LYS A 150 11.49 8.80 27.11
C LYS A 150 11.66 8.35 28.56
N GLU A 151 10.64 7.72 29.13
CA GLU A 151 10.70 7.24 30.51
C GLU A 151 11.63 6.04 30.63
N GLU A 152 11.57 5.11 29.70
CA GLU A 152 12.50 3.96 29.67
C GLU A 152 13.95 4.37 29.41
N LEU A 153 14.20 5.39 28.55
CA LEU A 153 15.53 5.96 28.40
C LEU A 153 16.03 6.51 29.75
N LYS A 154 15.20 7.30 30.44
CA LYS A 154 15.57 7.87 31.74
C LYS A 154 15.85 6.79 32.79
N LYS A 155 15.01 5.77 32.90
CA LYS A 155 15.21 4.64 33.83
C LYS A 155 16.51 3.90 33.60
N LYS A 156 16.92 3.77 32.33
CA LYS A 156 18.14 3.06 31.93
C LYS A 156 19.37 3.99 31.78
N ASN A 157 19.20 5.28 32.07
CA ASN A 157 20.24 6.32 31.90
C ASN A 157 20.82 6.34 30.47
N LEU A 158 19.95 6.20 29.45
CA LEU A 158 20.30 6.22 28.03
C LEU A 158 20.08 7.62 27.43
N PRO A 159 20.96 8.10 26.55
CA PRO A 159 20.72 9.34 25.82
C PRO A 159 19.58 9.19 24.81
N MET A 160 19.04 10.31 24.30
CA MET A 160 18.11 10.32 23.20
C MET A 160 18.88 10.09 21.89
N PRO A 161 18.58 9.05 21.10
CA PRO A 161 19.22 8.87 19.80
C PRO A 161 18.69 9.89 18.80
N GLU A 162 19.53 10.47 17.95
CA GLU A 162 19.17 11.42 16.89
C GLU A 162 19.54 10.92 15.48
N SER A 163 20.28 9.81 15.41
CA SER A 163 20.85 9.27 14.19
C SER A 163 20.85 7.74 14.20
N TYR A 164 21.03 7.12 13.05
CA TYR A 164 21.31 5.69 12.99
C TYR A 164 22.65 5.34 13.65
N GLU A 165 23.64 6.23 13.54
CA GLU A 165 24.94 6.04 14.20
C GLU A 165 24.82 5.96 15.72
N ASP A 166 23.86 6.66 16.33
CA ASP A 166 23.62 6.56 17.77
C ASP A 166 23.15 5.16 18.20
N LEU A 167 22.39 4.48 17.34
CA LEU A 167 21.81 3.17 17.68
C LEU A 167 22.85 2.05 17.80
N ILE A 168 24.07 2.24 17.28
CA ILE A 168 25.15 1.26 17.39
C ILE A 168 26.07 1.49 18.58
N LYS A 169 25.83 2.51 19.40
CA LYS A 169 26.61 2.78 20.60
C LYS A 169 26.41 1.67 21.65
N PRO A 170 27.46 1.27 22.39
CA PRO A 170 27.40 0.13 23.30
C PRO A 170 26.37 0.24 24.41
N GLU A 171 26.03 1.47 24.84
CA GLU A 171 25.03 1.71 25.88
C GLU A 171 23.63 1.21 25.53
N TYR A 172 23.32 1.08 24.23
CA TYR A 172 22.03 0.55 23.78
C TYR A 172 21.96 -0.98 23.70
N LYS A 173 22.97 -1.70 24.15
CA LYS A 173 23.03 -3.17 24.05
C LYS A 173 21.78 -3.84 24.60
N GLY A 174 21.09 -4.61 23.73
CA GLY A 174 19.88 -5.36 24.09
C GLY A 174 18.64 -4.50 24.37
N THR A 175 18.65 -3.22 23.99
CA THR A 175 17.54 -2.29 24.27
C THR A 175 16.72 -1.93 23.04
N LEU A 176 17.15 -2.34 21.85
CA LEU A 176 16.51 -2.01 20.59
C LEU A 176 15.66 -3.18 20.07
N VAL A 177 14.56 -2.84 19.42
CA VAL A 177 13.77 -3.79 18.64
C VAL A 177 13.51 -3.22 17.25
N MET A 178 13.47 -4.08 16.23
CA MET A 178 13.13 -3.69 14.87
C MET A 178 12.38 -4.81 14.14
N PRO A 179 11.70 -4.51 13.00
CA PRO A 179 11.01 -5.55 12.25
C PRO A 179 12.00 -6.43 11.48
N HIS A 180 11.69 -7.72 11.37
CA HIS A 180 12.44 -8.66 10.56
C HIS A 180 12.16 -8.43 9.06
N PRO A 181 13.18 -8.28 8.19
CA PRO A 181 12.99 -7.89 6.80
C PRO A 181 12.26 -8.95 5.94
N ALA A 182 12.37 -10.24 6.27
CA ALA A 182 11.70 -11.27 5.50
C ALA A 182 10.17 -11.29 5.74
N SER A 183 9.70 -10.95 6.96
CA SER A 183 8.29 -10.96 7.29
C SER A 183 7.63 -9.58 7.16
N SER A 184 8.36 -8.49 7.40
CA SER A 184 7.84 -7.13 7.46
C SER A 184 8.31 -6.29 6.27
N GLY A 185 7.35 -5.62 5.59
CA GLY A 185 7.68 -4.60 4.59
C GLY A 185 8.48 -3.43 5.18
N THR A 186 8.14 -3.01 6.40
CA THR A 186 8.90 -1.99 7.13
C THR A 186 10.33 -2.46 7.44
N GLY A 187 10.50 -3.72 7.82
CA GLY A 187 11.83 -4.30 8.05
C GLY A 187 12.66 -4.34 6.77
N PHE A 188 12.06 -4.78 5.67
CA PHE A 188 12.74 -4.79 4.37
C PHE A 188 13.08 -3.38 3.88
N LEU A 189 12.14 -2.43 4.00
CA LEU A 189 12.38 -1.03 3.70
C LEU A 189 13.56 -0.47 4.52
N THR A 190 13.58 -0.73 5.82
CA THR A 190 14.65 -0.25 6.71
C THR A 190 16.02 -0.74 6.23
N VAL A 191 16.16 -2.04 5.98
CA VAL A 191 17.41 -2.65 5.52
C VAL A 191 17.82 -2.12 4.15
N SER A 192 16.90 -2.10 3.18
CA SER A 192 17.19 -1.61 1.83
C SER A 192 17.54 -0.13 1.82
N ALA A 193 16.91 0.68 2.67
CA ALA A 193 17.22 2.09 2.80
C ALA A 193 18.63 2.31 3.41
N TRP A 194 19.02 1.58 4.44
CA TRP A 194 20.39 1.66 5.00
C TRP A 194 21.44 1.31 3.97
N LEU A 195 21.20 0.25 3.16
CA LEU A 195 22.12 -0.12 2.08
C LEU A 195 22.24 0.96 1.01
N GLN A 196 21.15 1.67 0.70
CA GLN A 196 21.16 2.76 -0.27
C GLN A 196 21.75 4.06 0.30
N ILE A 197 21.46 4.40 1.56
CA ILE A 197 21.94 5.61 2.23
C ILE A 197 23.45 5.53 2.51
N MET A 198 23.91 4.39 3.02
CA MET A 198 25.29 4.21 3.48
C MET A 198 26.20 3.58 2.42
N GLY A 199 25.63 2.98 1.38
CA GLY A 199 26.30 2.07 0.46
C GLY A 199 26.33 0.63 0.99
N GLU A 200 26.42 -0.35 0.09
CA GLU A 200 26.24 -1.77 0.42
C GLU A 200 27.19 -2.24 1.54
N ASP A 201 28.51 -2.02 1.40
CA ASP A 201 29.48 -2.49 2.38
C ASP A 201 29.29 -1.85 3.76
N LYS A 202 29.20 -0.52 3.80
CA LYS A 202 29.02 0.21 5.07
C LYS A 202 27.66 -0.10 5.72
N GLY A 203 26.62 -0.29 4.91
CA GLY A 203 25.30 -0.65 5.41
C GLY A 203 25.30 -2.03 6.10
N TRP A 204 25.98 -3.02 5.53
CA TRP A 204 26.14 -4.32 6.18
C TRP A 204 26.99 -4.26 7.45
N ASP A 205 28.08 -3.48 7.44
CA ASP A 205 28.92 -3.29 8.63
C ASP A 205 28.16 -2.56 9.74
N TYR A 206 27.34 -1.57 9.39
CA TYR A 206 26.42 -0.91 10.32
C TYR A 206 25.45 -1.93 10.96
N MET A 207 24.80 -2.76 10.14
CA MET A 207 23.83 -3.75 10.63
C MET A 207 24.47 -4.81 11.54
N LYS A 208 25.73 -5.20 11.31
CA LYS A 208 26.49 -6.08 12.23
C LYS A 208 26.64 -5.45 13.61
N LYS A 209 27.03 -4.18 13.67
CA LYS A 209 27.15 -3.44 14.94
C LYS A 209 25.80 -3.25 15.61
N LEU A 210 24.77 -2.91 14.82
CA LEU A 210 23.40 -2.73 15.32
C LEU A 210 22.83 -4.02 15.91
N HIS A 211 23.16 -5.17 15.31
CA HIS A 211 22.71 -6.47 15.78
C HIS A 211 23.05 -6.76 17.25
N ASP A 212 24.19 -6.31 17.72
CA ASP A 212 24.57 -6.46 19.13
C ASP A 212 23.60 -5.74 20.07
N ASN A 213 23.04 -4.61 19.62
CA ASN A 213 22.11 -3.79 20.38
C ASN A 213 20.64 -4.22 20.22
N ILE A 214 20.31 -5.01 19.19
CA ILE A 214 18.98 -5.56 18.99
C ILE A 214 18.68 -6.68 19.99
N ALA A 215 17.58 -6.55 20.71
CA ALA A 215 17.03 -7.60 21.57
C ALA A 215 16.29 -8.67 20.75
N THR A 216 15.44 -8.24 19.81
CA THR A 216 14.67 -9.15 18.96
C THR A 216 14.21 -8.47 17.66
N TYR A 217 14.01 -9.28 16.61
CA TYR A 217 13.40 -8.87 15.35
C TYR A 217 11.93 -9.30 15.31
N THR A 218 11.00 -8.34 15.25
CA THR A 218 9.56 -8.59 15.29
C THR A 218 9.00 -8.95 13.91
N HIS A 219 7.87 -9.68 13.85
CA HIS A 219 7.25 -10.05 12.56
C HIS A 219 6.58 -8.87 11.85
N SER A 220 6.02 -7.91 12.61
CA SER A 220 5.27 -6.79 12.04
C SER A 220 6.02 -5.47 12.17
N GLY A 221 5.81 -4.57 11.20
CA GLY A 221 6.46 -3.26 11.14
C GLY A 221 6.01 -2.29 12.24
N SER A 222 4.79 -2.43 12.75
CA SER A 222 4.22 -1.61 13.81
C SER A 222 4.56 -2.11 15.23
N LYS A 223 4.95 -3.37 15.38
CA LYS A 223 5.19 -3.98 16.70
C LYS A 223 6.30 -3.27 17.50
N PRO A 224 7.44 -2.84 16.93
CA PRO A 224 8.46 -2.14 17.68
C PRO A 224 7.96 -0.84 18.34
N ALA A 225 7.15 -0.04 17.62
CA ALA A 225 6.53 1.16 18.19
C ALA A 225 5.57 0.82 19.33
N LYS A 226 4.77 -0.25 19.18
CA LYS A 226 3.84 -0.73 20.23
C LYS A 226 4.60 -1.18 21.48
N LEU A 227 5.74 -1.88 21.31
CA LEU A 227 6.60 -2.31 22.41
C LEU A 227 7.25 -1.13 23.12
N ALA A 228 7.70 -0.11 22.37
CA ALA A 228 8.19 1.13 22.97
C ALA A 228 7.07 1.87 23.70
N GLY A 229 5.88 1.96 23.11
CA GLY A 229 4.71 2.58 23.75
C GLY A 229 4.32 1.91 25.06
N ALA A 230 4.39 0.59 25.11
CA ALA A 230 4.13 -0.20 26.32
C ALA A 230 5.25 -0.15 27.39
N GLY A 231 6.42 0.45 27.06
CA GLY A 231 7.58 0.47 27.95
C GLY A 231 8.33 -0.86 28.05
N GLU A 232 8.08 -1.80 27.15
CA GLU A 232 8.81 -3.08 27.12
C GLU A 232 10.25 -2.89 26.61
N TYR A 233 10.45 -1.97 25.66
CA TYR A 233 11.75 -1.60 25.12
C TYR A 233 11.85 -0.06 25.00
N PRO A 234 13.03 0.52 25.30
CA PRO A 234 13.22 1.98 25.20
C PRO A 234 13.21 2.48 23.75
N VAL A 235 13.66 1.66 22.77
CA VAL A 235 13.84 2.10 21.38
C VAL A 235 13.31 1.05 20.40
N GLY A 236 12.48 1.50 19.47
CA GLY A 236 11.95 0.67 18.39
C GLY A 236 12.15 1.33 17.02
N VAL A 237 12.87 0.68 16.11
CA VAL A 237 12.85 1.06 14.69
C VAL A 237 11.51 0.59 14.11
N SER A 238 10.69 1.52 13.58
CA SER A 238 9.32 1.21 13.20
C SER A 238 8.80 2.19 12.15
N MET A 239 7.55 2.01 11.72
CA MET A 239 6.87 3.03 10.93
C MET A 239 6.64 4.31 11.75
N VAL A 240 6.91 5.47 11.16
CA VAL A 240 6.64 6.79 11.76
C VAL A 240 5.19 6.90 12.22
N TYR A 241 4.24 6.50 11.37
CA TYR A 241 2.81 6.49 11.71
C TYR A 241 2.52 5.68 12.99
N SER A 242 3.10 4.49 13.13
CA SER A 242 2.86 3.65 14.30
C SER A 242 3.40 4.26 15.58
N ALA A 243 4.55 4.91 15.52
CA ALA A 243 5.12 5.64 16.66
C ALA A 243 4.25 6.85 17.05
N LEU A 244 3.77 7.62 16.06
CA LEU A 244 2.84 8.73 16.28
C LEU A 244 1.53 8.26 16.93
N LYS A 245 1.01 7.12 16.48
CA LYS A 245 -0.21 6.55 17.04
C LYS A 245 -0.05 6.19 18.53
N GLU A 246 1.09 5.62 18.92
CA GLU A 246 1.35 5.35 20.34
C GLU A 246 1.46 6.67 21.15
N LYS A 247 2.13 7.69 20.61
CA LYS A 247 2.19 9.02 21.22
C LYS A 247 0.79 9.64 21.37
N GLN A 248 -0.07 9.55 20.35
CA GLN A 248 -1.46 10.04 20.40
C GLN A 248 -2.34 9.32 21.44
N LYS A 249 -2.03 8.06 21.73
CA LYS A 249 -2.67 7.31 22.82
C LYS A 249 -2.19 7.70 24.24
N GLY A 250 -1.25 8.64 24.33
CA GLY A 250 -0.69 9.11 25.60
C GLY A 250 0.56 8.37 26.07
N ALA A 251 1.12 7.44 25.27
CA ALA A 251 2.39 6.81 25.61
C ALA A 251 3.53 7.85 25.57
N PRO A 252 4.55 7.74 26.46
CA PRO A 252 5.68 8.67 26.53
C PRO A 252 6.67 8.46 25.38
N VAL A 253 6.15 8.31 24.18
CA VAL A 253 6.92 8.04 22.96
C VAL A 253 7.26 9.33 22.26
N GLU A 254 8.54 9.50 21.89
CA GLU A 254 9.01 10.48 20.93
C GLU A 254 9.29 9.83 19.60
N VAL A 255 8.98 10.54 18.50
CA VAL A 255 9.26 10.08 17.13
C VAL A 255 10.53 10.77 16.66
N VAL A 256 11.59 10.00 16.48
CA VAL A 256 12.86 10.53 16.01
C VAL A 256 13.01 10.21 14.52
N LEU A 257 13.33 11.25 13.75
CA LEU A 257 13.67 11.19 12.34
C LEU A 257 15.21 11.25 12.21
N PRO A 258 15.88 10.14 11.89
CA PRO A 258 17.35 10.08 11.84
C PRO A 258 17.96 11.12 10.89
N LYS A 259 19.11 11.67 11.27
CA LYS A 259 19.83 12.72 10.52
C LYS A 259 20.20 12.29 9.11
N GLU A 260 20.49 11.00 8.92
CA GLU A 260 20.93 10.43 7.63
C GLU A 260 19.80 10.33 6.60
N GLY A 261 18.58 10.45 7.05
CA GLY A 261 17.37 10.39 6.21
C GLY A 261 16.50 9.17 6.49
N LEU A 262 15.26 9.26 6.02
CA LEU A 262 14.24 8.22 6.21
C LEU A 262 14.12 7.36 4.96
N GLY A 263 14.19 6.04 5.14
CA GLY A 263 13.65 5.14 4.14
C GLY A 263 12.13 5.32 4.02
N TRP A 264 11.64 5.29 2.79
CA TRP A 264 10.21 5.39 2.51
C TRP A 264 9.81 4.44 1.40
N GLU A 265 8.54 4.04 1.38
CA GLU A 265 8.01 3.06 0.45
C GLU A 265 6.56 3.42 0.10
N VAL A 266 6.14 3.08 -1.11
CA VAL A 266 4.75 3.27 -1.55
C VAL A 266 3.91 2.07 -1.12
N GLU A 267 2.79 2.31 -0.46
CA GLU A 267 1.71 1.32 -0.37
C GLU A 267 0.92 1.35 -1.66
N ALA A 268 0.83 0.22 -2.34
CA ALA A 268 0.25 0.14 -3.66
C ALA A 268 -0.70 -1.04 -3.83
N ASN A 269 -1.50 -0.96 -4.89
CA ASN A 269 -2.53 -1.92 -5.26
C ASN A 269 -2.21 -2.52 -6.63
N ALA A 270 -2.58 -3.79 -6.82
CA ALA A 270 -2.39 -4.48 -8.08
C ALA A 270 -3.48 -5.51 -8.35
N LEU A 271 -3.77 -5.72 -9.64
CA LEU A 271 -4.61 -6.79 -10.12
C LEU A 271 -3.77 -8.06 -10.28
N ILE A 272 -4.20 -9.18 -9.73
CA ILE A 272 -3.51 -10.46 -9.86
C ILE A 272 -3.84 -11.11 -11.21
N LYS A 273 -2.82 -11.62 -11.90
CA LYS A 273 -2.96 -12.38 -13.14
C LYS A 273 -3.36 -13.82 -12.82
N LYS A 274 -4.54 -14.23 -13.29
CA LYS A 274 -5.10 -15.58 -13.10
C LYS A 274 -5.59 -16.15 -14.43
N ASP A 275 -5.48 -17.44 -14.61
CA ASP A 275 -6.01 -18.14 -15.80
C ASP A 275 -7.55 -18.11 -15.83
N ASN A 276 -8.18 -18.15 -14.65
CA ASN A 276 -9.62 -18.03 -14.49
C ASN A 276 -9.98 -16.68 -13.82
N ALA A 277 -10.29 -15.71 -14.65
CA ALA A 277 -10.56 -14.33 -14.24
C ALA A 277 -12.06 -14.05 -13.96
N LYS A 278 -12.79 -14.99 -13.34
CA LYS A 278 -14.22 -14.81 -13.02
C LYS A 278 -14.53 -13.49 -12.30
N ASN A 279 -13.62 -13.04 -11.45
CA ASN A 279 -13.78 -11.85 -10.63
C ASN A 279 -13.14 -10.59 -11.23
N ASP A 280 -12.64 -10.62 -12.46
CA ASP A 280 -11.93 -9.49 -13.08
C ASP A 280 -12.72 -8.17 -13.02
N LYS A 281 -14.03 -8.21 -13.36
CA LYS A 281 -14.90 -7.03 -13.30
C LYS A 281 -14.97 -6.46 -11.87
N LEU A 282 -15.13 -7.33 -10.89
CA LEU A 282 -15.25 -6.95 -9.49
C LEU A 282 -13.92 -6.45 -8.94
N ALA A 283 -12.80 -7.11 -9.29
CA ALA A 283 -11.45 -6.69 -8.92
C ALA A 283 -11.11 -5.30 -9.47
N LYS A 284 -11.47 -5.01 -10.72
CA LYS A 284 -11.30 -3.69 -11.32
C LYS A 284 -12.13 -2.61 -10.63
N VAL A 285 -13.39 -2.90 -10.28
CA VAL A 285 -14.22 -1.98 -9.50
C VAL A 285 -13.63 -1.70 -8.11
N PHE A 286 -13.03 -2.72 -7.47
CA PHE A 286 -12.34 -2.52 -6.20
C PHE A 286 -11.11 -1.63 -6.35
N LEU A 287 -10.32 -1.82 -7.40
CA LEU A 287 -9.13 -1.00 -7.68
C LEU A 287 -9.50 0.44 -8.06
N ASP A 288 -10.58 0.65 -8.82
CA ASP A 288 -11.13 1.98 -9.09
C ASP A 288 -11.54 2.69 -7.79
N TRP A 289 -12.23 1.97 -6.90
CA TRP A 289 -12.63 2.49 -5.60
C TRP A 289 -11.40 2.83 -4.73
N ALA A 290 -10.38 1.98 -4.73
CA ALA A 290 -9.21 2.14 -3.87
C ALA A 290 -8.42 3.44 -4.10
N ILE A 291 -8.63 4.12 -5.24
CA ILE A 291 -8.01 5.41 -5.56
C ILE A 291 -9.02 6.54 -5.78
N THR A 292 -10.27 6.41 -5.30
CA THR A 292 -11.21 7.54 -5.26
C THR A 292 -10.74 8.63 -4.31
N ASP A 293 -11.17 9.87 -4.52
CA ASP A 293 -10.73 11.02 -3.71
C ASP A 293 -10.98 10.82 -2.21
N ASP A 294 -12.16 10.32 -1.85
CA ASP A 294 -12.51 10.09 -0.45
C ASP A 294 -11.59 9.06 0.20
N VAL A 295 -11.25 7.97 -0.51
CA VAL A 295 -10.39 6.92 0.00
C VAL A 295 -8.92 7.39 0.07
N MET A 296 -8.45 8.11 -0.95
CA MET A 296 -7.10 8.69 -0.97
C MET A 296 -6.90 9.71 0.15
N LYS A 297 -7.92 10.55 0.42
CA LYS A 297 -7.92 11.47 1.56
C LYS A 297 -7.84 10.70 2.89
N LEU A 298 -8.60 9.62 3.01
CA LEU A 298 -8.61 8.80 4.23
C LEU A 298 -7.26 8.11 4.48
N TYR A 299 -6.57 7.63 3.43
CA TYR A 299 -5.19 7.14 3.57
C TYR A 299 -4.25 8.25 4.07
N PHE A 300 -4.36 9.46 3.50
CA PHE A 300 -3.56 10.59 3.95
C PHE A 300 -3.79 10.93 5.42
N GLU A 301 -5.04 10.99 5.86
CA GLU A 301 -5.41 11.27 7.27
C GLU A 301 -4.80 10.26 8.25
N LYS A 302 -4.50 9.05 7.80
CA LYS A 302 -3.89 8.01 8.64
C LYS A 302 -2.37 7.97 8.52
N ASN A 303 -1.82 8.08 7.32
CA ASN A 303 -0.40 7.88 7.05
C ASN A 303 0.40 9.18 6.88
N GLY A 304 -0.28 10.32 6.72
CA GLY A 304 0.38 11.63 6.54
C GLY A 304 1.06 11.80 5.18
N PHE A 305 0.75 10.95 4.18
CA PHE A 305 1.38 11.00 2.88
C PHE A 305 0.38 10.86 1.73
N ALA A 306 0.38 11.84 0.81
CA ALA A 306 -0.47 11.83 -0.37
C ALA A 306 0.31 11.40 -1.62
N THR A 307 -0.26 10.49 -2.40
CA THR A 307 0.27 10.08 -3.71
C THR A 307 -0.36 10.85 -4.87
N ILE A 308 -1.34 11.70 -4.58
CA ILE A 308 -1.96 12.65 -5.51
C ILE A 308 -1.56 14.09 -5.17
N LYS A 309 -1.65 15.00 -6.15
CA LYS A 309 -1.52 16.42 -5.85
C LYS A 309 -2.71 16.87 -4.98
N SER A 310 -2.42 17.36 -3.79
CA SER A 310 -3.44 17.77 -2.82
C SER A 310 -2.93 18.94 -1.98
N ASP A 311 -3.86 19.63 -1.33
CA ASP A 311 -3.62 20.67 -0.33
C ASP A 311 -3.89 20.14 1.10
N TYR A 312 -3.84 18.84 1.28
CA TYR A 312 -4.07 18.21 2.56
C TYR A 312 -3.04 18.68 3.61
N LYS A 313 -3.54 19.04 4.77
CA LYS A 313 -2.68 19.40 5.90
C LYS A 313 -2.25 18.13 6.63
N LEU A 314 -0.95 18.06 6.96
CA LEU A 314 -0.43 16.94 7.77
C LEU A 314 -1.30 16.72 9.01
N PRO A 315 -1.60 15.47 9.34
CA PRO A 315 -2.32 15.15 10.57
C PRO A 315 -1.57 15.65 11.81
N ASP A 316 -2.33 15.96 12.86
CA ASP A 316 -1.74 16.46 14.10
C ASP A 316 -0.70 15.51 14.68
N GLY A 317 0.42 16.07 15.11
CA GLY A 317 1.53 15.33 15.70
C GLY A 317 2.57 14.81 14.70
N PHE A 318 2.31 14.89 13.39
CA PHE A 318 3.37 14.59 12.42
C PHE A 318 4.51 15.62 12.49
N PRO A 319 5.77 15.20 12.45
CA PRO A 319 6.90 16.10 12.34
C PRO A 319 6.78 16.95 11.07
N LYS A 320 6.91 18.27 11.19
CA LYS A 320 6.70 19.18 10.06
C LYS A 320 7.72 19.01 8.95
N ASP A 321 8.91 18.55 9.29
CA ASP A 321 10.06 18.32 8.40
C ASP A 321 10.14 16.89 7.85
N VAL A 322 9.12 16.05 8.08
CA VAL A 322 9.13 14.63 7.69
C VAL A 322 9.41 14.43 6.20
N THR A 323 8.84 15.26 5.34
CA THR A 323 9.04 15.17 3.88
C THR A 323 10.44 15.60 3.45
N GLU A 324 11.06 16.53 4.17
CA GLU A 324 12.43 17.00 3.91
C GLU A 324 13.46 15.93 4.29
N LYS A 325 13.12 15.08 5.27
CA LYS A 325 13.95 13.98 5.77
C LYS A 325 13.86 12.72 4.92
N LEU A 326 12.94 12.63 3.97
CA LEU A 326 12.86 11.47 3.08
C LEU A 326 14.14 11.34 2.25
N TYR A 327 14.69 10.12 2.21
CA TYR A 327 15.84 9.83 1.36
C TYR A 327 15.47 10.00 -0.12
N LYS A 328 16.10 10.99 -0.79
CA LYS A 328 15.71 11.43 -2.14
C LYS A 328 16.01 10.39 -3.23
N ASN A 329 17.08 9.61 -3.05
CA ASN A 329 17.54 8.63 -4.04
C ASN A 329 17.01 7.22 -3.75
N ASN A 330 15.87 7.11 -3.07
CA ASN A 330 15.26 5.82 -2.75
C ASN A 330 14.80 5.11 -4.03
N ASP A 331 15.35 3.92 -4.30
CA ASP A 331 15.11 3.14 -5.51
C ASP A 331 14.38 1.83 -5.19
N PHE A 332 13.09 1.80 -5.50
CA PHE A 332 12.23 0.63 -5.30
C PHE A 332 12.57 -0.52 -6.25
N LYS A 333 13.04 -0.20 -7.48
CA LYS A 333 13.44 -1.23 -8.47
C LYS A 333 14.69 -1.93 -7.98
N TRP A 334 15.70 -1.17 -7.58
CA TRP A 334 16.90 -1.73 -6.95
C TRP A 334 16.57 -2.62 -5.75
N ALA A 335 15.69 -2.14 -4.86
CA ALA A 335 15.25 -2.91 -3.69
C ALA A 335 14.57 -4.23 -4.10
N ALA A 336 13.68 -4.20 -5.08
CA ALA A 336 13.00 -5.39 -5.60
C ALA A 336 13.96 -6.37 -6.29
N GLU A 337 14.92 -5.87 -7.06
CA GLU A 337 15.92 -6.68 -7.78
C GLU A 337 16.88 -7.39 -6.82
N ASN A 338 17.25 -6.73 -5.73
CA ASN A 338 18.19 -7.26 -4.73
C ASN A 338 17.50 -7.96 -3.55
N ARG A 339 16.15 -8.07 -3.56
CA ARG A 339 15.37 -8.58 -2.44
C ARG A 339 15.87 -9.94 -1.95
N ASP A 340 15.98 -10.92 -2.83
CA ASP A 340 16.34 -12.29 -2.45
C ASP A 340 17.75 -12.33 -1.85
N LYS A 341 18.72 -11.65 -2.48
CA LYS A 341 20.09 -11.52 -2.00
C LYS A 341 20.18 -10.88 -0.60
N ILE A 342 19.41 -9.80 -0.41
CA ILE A 342 19.36 -9.08 0.89
C ILE A 342 18.77 -10.00 1.97
N LEU A 343 17.63 -10.66 1.69
CA LEU A 343 16.96 -11.51 2.66
C LEU A 343 17.78 -12.76 3.02
N GLU A 344 18.42 -13.40 2.04
CA GLU A 344 19.29 -14.56 2.27
C GLU A 344 20.48 -14.19 3.17
N ARG A 345 21.17 -13.07 2.85
CA ARG A 345 22.27 -12.59 3.66
C ARG A 345 21.82 -12.19 5.07
N TRP A 346 20.70 -11.50 5.18
CA TRP A 346 20.12 -11.12 6.46
C TRP A 346 19.84 -12.33 7.34
N GLU A 347 19.13 -13.32 6.81
CA GLU A 347 18.77 -14.53 7.56
C GLU A 347 20.01 -15.25 8.07
N LYS A 348 21.02 -15.39 7.23
CA LYS A 348 22.29 -16.04 7.59
C LYS A 348 23.05 -15.30 8.72
N GLU A 349 23.10 -13.95 8.66
CA GLU A 349 23.88 -13.15 9.58
C GLU A 349 23.10 -12.81 10.88
N PHE A 350 21.76 -12.65 10.82
CA PHE A 350 20.97 -12.03 11.90
C PHE A 350 19.69 -12.79 12.29
N GLY A 351 19.29 -13.84 11.57
CA GLY A 351 18.01 -14.52 11.75
C GLY A 351 17.81 -15.16 13.14
N GLN A 352 18.90 -15.42 13.88
CA GLN A 352 18.86 -16.07 15.20
C GLN A 352 18.14 -15.26 16.30
N LYS A 353 17.98 -13.94 16.13
CA LYS A 353 17.22 -13.07 17.05
C LYS A 353 15.76 -12.82 16.60
N ALA A 354 15.26 -13.57 15.60
CA ALA A 354 13.88 -13.47 15.17
C ALA A 354 12.92 -13.85 16.30
N ALA A 355 11.85 -13.07 16.47
CA ALA A 355 10.80 -13.40 17.42
C ALA A 355 10.16 -14.75 17.05
N PRO A 356 9.72 -15.57 18.04
CA PRO A 356 9.03 -16.83 17.76
C PRO A 356 7.82 -16.60 16.86
N LYS A 357 7.60 -17.49 15.88
CA LYS A 357 6.35 -17.51 15.12
C LYS A 357 5.21 -17.91 16.07
N LYS A 358 4.16 -17.11 16.11
CA LYS A 358 2.95 -17.44 16.85
C LYS A 358 2.17 -18.54 16.13
#